data_c49f58ecf9915c81564f5f71ecdddf5b
#
_entry.id   c49f58ecf9915c81564f5f71ecdddf5b
#
_cell.length_a   1.000
_cell.length_b   1.000
_cell.length_c   1.000
_cell.angle_alpha   90.00
_cell.angle_beta   90.00
_cell.angle_gamma   90.00
#
_symmetry.space_group_name_H-M   'P 1'
#
loop_
_entity.id
_entity.type
_entity.pdbx_description
1 polymer ?
#
loop_
_entity_poly.entity_id
_entity_poly.type
_entity_poly.pdbx_seq_one_letter_code
_entity_poly.pdbx_strand_id
1 'polypeptide(L)'
;MSRAARPVTGGLLDAISGSVRTALEWRRSQVPLEAVARAAERRTPDGRRFRAALAREGGANVIAECKRRSPARGVLARIYEPAAIARGYERAGAAAVSVLTEPTFFDGALEHLVAVRTAVSLPLLRKDFVLDQYQIYEACAAGADAVLLIAAMLDDEALRHLARCAEGLGLAALVEVHSKRELDAAADAGADIIGVNSRDLRTLAVDLRVCDALVADAPPGAVMVAESGIRSRGDIDRLARAGYRAHLIGERLMAEPDPGAALAALLGRAPAAASGGPGGEC
;
A
#
# COMPACT_ATOMS: atom_id res chain seq x y z
N MET A 1 10.69 24.21 11.81
CA MET A 1 11.74 23.39 12.43
C MET A 1 11.23 21.94 12.40
N SER A 2 11.71 21.16 11.42
CA SER A 2 11.31 19.74 11.27
C SER A 2 11.89 18.92 12.40
N ARG A 3 11.05 18.48 13.34
CA ARG A 3 11.45 17.52 14.38
C ARG A 3 11.44 16.12 13.75
N ALA A 4 12.56 15.47 13.86
CA ALA A 4 12.88 14.21 13.23
C ALA A 4 12.00 13.05 13.72
N ALA A 5 11.68 12.15 12.81
CA ALA A 5 11.18 10.82 13.11
C ALA A 5 12.08 10.12 14.14
N ARG A 6 11.47 9.25 14.95
CA ARG A 6 12.07 8.53 16.07
C ARG A 6 13.35 7.79 15.64
N PRO A 7 14.46 7.86 16.40
CA PRO A 7 15.60 6.99 16.13
C PRO A 7 15.20 5.55 16.44
N VAL A 8 15.19 4.71 15.44
CA VAL A 8 15.02 3.26 15.55
C VAL A 8 16.40 2.68 15.79
N THR A 9 16.59 1.90 16.82
CA THR A 9 17.89 1.36 17.24
C THR A 9 18.25 0.10 16.45
N GLY A 10 19.17 0.23 15.50
CA GLY A 10 19.94 -0.82 14.83
C GLY A 10 19.12 -1.96 14.16
N GLY A 11 18.76 -1.81 12.88
CA GLY A 11 18.06 -2.88 12.14
C GLY A 11 17.67 -2.47 10.71
N LEU A 12 16.89 -3.32 10.05
CA LEU A 12 16.42 -3.07 8.68
C LEU A 12 15.65 -1.75 8.56
N LEU A 13 14.78 -1.42 9.54
CA LEU A 13 14.02 -0.16 9.53
C LEU A 13 14.90 1.08 9.60
N ASP A 14 16.04 1.02 10.33
CA ASP A 14 16.99 2.14 10.38
C ASP A 14 17.69 2.32 9.03
N ALA A 15 18.11 1.22 8.42
CA ALA A 15 18.71 1.26 7.09
C ALA A 15 17.73 1.83 6.05
N ILE A 16 16.46 1.41 6.11
CA ILE A 16 15.41 1.93 5.24
C ILE A 16 15.18 3.42 5.52
N SER A 17 15.02 3.81 6.78
CA SER A 17 14.81 5.22 7.15
C SER A 17 15.95 6.11 6.70
N GLY A 18 17.21 5.67 6.86
CA GLY A 18 18.40 6.37 6.39
C GLY A 18 18.39 6.55 4.87
N SER A 19 18.15 5.46 4.13
CA SER A 19 18.05 5.49 2.67
C SER A 19 16.96 6.43 2.16
N VAL A 20 15.76 6.36 2.77
CA VAL A 20 14.62 7.23 2.40
C VAL A 20 14.94 8.70 2.66
N ARG A 21 15.57 9.03 3.79
CA ARG A 21 15.98 10.43 4.10
C ARG A 21 16.98 10.95 3.07
N THR A 22 18.01 10.18 2.76
CA THR A 22 19.01 10.56 1.75
C THR A 22 18.37 10.77 0.38
N ALA A 23 17.51 9.85 -0.05
CA ALA A 23 16.78 9.96 -1.30
C ALA A 23 15.83 11.17 -1.32
N LEU A 24 15.18 11.47 -0.20
CA LEU A 24 14.28 12.62 -0.05
C LEU A 24 15.06 13.96 -0.15
N GLU A 25 16.20 14.08 0.54
CA GLU A 25 17.06 15.25 0.47
C GLU A 25 17.52 15.50 -0.97
N TRP A 26 17.94 14.43 -1.68
CA TRP A 26 18.33 14.53 -3.07
C TRP A 26 17.16 15.00 -3.95
N ARG A 27 15.97 14.40 -3.84
CA ARG A 27 14.78 14.82 -4.61
C ARG A 27 14.40 16.28 -4.34
N ARG A 28 14.46 16.72 -3.10
CA ARG A 28 14.21 18.12 -2.72
C ARG A 28 15.19 19.09 -3.33
N SER A 29 16.46 18.68 -3.48
CA SER A 29 17.47 19.52 -4.13
C SER A 29 17.24 19.66 -5.64
N GLN A 30 16.58 18.67 -6.27
CA GLN A 30 16.25 18.68 -7.70
C GLN A 30 14.92 19.41 -7.99
N VAL A 31 13.91 19.16 -7.13
CA VAL A 31 12.56 19.71 -7.31
C VAL A 31 12.10 20.33 -5.98
N PRO A 32 11.97 21.66 -5.89
CA PRO A 32 11.48 22.31 -4.67
C PRO A 32 10.05 21.90 -4.30
N LEU A 33 9.72 21.93 -3.01
CA LEU A 33 8.39 21.57 -2.48
C LEU A 33 7.26 22.31 -3.21
N GLU A 34 7.43 23.60 -3.49
CA GLU A 34 6.43 24.43 -4.16
C GLU A 34 6.13 23.94 -5.58
N ALA A 35 7.10 23.36 -6.26
CA ALA A 35 6.90 22.80 -7.59
C ALA A 35 6.11 21.48 -7.54
N VAL A 36 6.41 20.62 -6.56
CA VAL A 36 5.66 19.38 -6.34
C VAL A 36 4.24 19.68 -5.85
N ALA A 37 4.07 20.69 -4.98
CA ALA A 37 2.75 21.13 -4.50
C ALA A 37 1.88 21.62 -5.66
N ARG A 38 2.42 22.48 -6.55
CA ARG A 38 1.70 22.90 -7.76
C ARG A 38 1.36 21.75 -8.70
N ALA A 39 2.17 20.70 -8.74
CA ALA A 39 1.83 19.49 -9.51
C ALA A 39 0.69 18.71 -8.85
N ALA A 40 0.68 18.62 -7.52
CA ALA A 40 -0.38 17.99 -6.75
C ALA A 40 -1.73 18.73 -6.89
N GLU A 41 -1.73 20.08 -6.87
CA GLU A 41 -2.93 20.90 -7.05
C GLU A 41 -3.67 20.65 -8.38
N ARG A 42 -2.98 20.15 -9.40
CA ARG A 42 -3.58 19.77 -10.68
C ARG A 42 -4.25 18.41 -10.66
N ARG A 43 -4.24 17.73 -9.51
CA ARG A 43 -4.83 16.40 -9.31
C ARG A 43 -6.02 16.49 -8.38
N THR A 44 -6.93 15.54 -8.53
CA THR A 44 -8.08 15.37 -7.63
C THR A 44 -8.07 13.92 -7.16
N PRO A 45 -7.30 13.58 -6.12
CA PRO A 45 -7.31 12.24 -5.54
C PRO A 45 -8.70 11.90 -5.00
N ASP A 46 -9.04 10.61 -5.03
CA ASP A 46 -10.31 10.13 -4.48
C ASP A 46 -10.08 9.13 -3.33
N GLY A 47 -9.60 9.66 -2.22
CA GLY A 47 -9.39 8.88 -0.99
C GLY A 47 -10.69 8.30 -0.43
N ARG A 48 -11.82 8.98 -0.65
CA ARG A 48 -13.14 8.44 -0.26
C ARG A 48 -13.50 7.20 -1.06
N ARG A 49 -13.24 7.19 -2.36
CA ARG A 49 -13.44 6.02 -3.21
C ARG A 49 -12.51 4.88 -2.81
N PHE A 50 -11.25 5.18 -2.46
CA PHE A 50 -10.33 4.17 -1.92
C PHE A 50 -10.91 3.51 -0.67
N ARG A 51 -11.31 4.30 0.33
CA ARG A 51 -11.95 3.79 1.56
C ARG A 51 -13.22 2.99 1.26
N ALA A 52 -14.11 3.53 0.43
CA ALA A 52 -15.36 2.86 0.07
C ALA A 52 -15.13 1.52 -0.63
N ALA A 53 -14.09 1.42 -1.49
CA ALA A 53 -13.73 0.17 -2.15
C ALA A 53 -13.28 -0.92 -1.14
N LEU A 54 -12.63 -0.53 -0.05
CA LEU A 54 -12.19 -1.45 1.01
C LEU A 54 -13.33 -1.84 1.97
N ALA A 55 -14.34 -1.01 2.12
CA ALA A 55 -15.46 -1.22 3.04
C ALA A 55 -16.65 -1.96 2.40
N ARG A 56 -16.59 -2.36 1.12
CA ARG A 56 -17.69 -3.04 0.43
C ARG A 56 -18.11 -4.31 1.16
N GLU A 57 -19.40 -4.52 1.28
CA GLU A 57 -19.97 -5.73 1.88
C GLU A 57 -20.08 -6.87 0.86
N GLY A 58 -20.11 -8.11 1.34
CA GLY A 58 -20.40 -9.30 0.53
C GLY A 58 -19.26 -9.80 -0.34
N GLY A 59 -18.02 -9.31 -0.16
CA GLY A 59 -16.89 -9.73 -0.97
C GLY A 59 -15.53 -9.70 -0.25
N ALA A 60 -14.53 -10.37 -0.83
CA ALA A 60 -13.14 -10.21 -0.44
C ALA A 60 -12.59 -8.93 -1.10
N ASN A 61 -12.44 -7.86 -0.32
CA ASN A 61 -11.85 -6.62 -0.81
C ASN A 61 -10.33 -6.77 -0.79
N VAL A 62 -9.69 -6.98 -1.94
CA VAL A 62 -8.25 -7.15 -2.04
C VAL A 62 -7.60 -5.89 -2.59
N ILE A 63 -6.63 -5.35 -1.84
CA ILE A 63 -5.63 -4.41 -2.34
C ILE A 63 -4.53 -5.29 -2.95
N ALA A 64 -4.49 -5.36 -4.28
CA ALA A 64 -3.51 -6.18 -4.98
C ALA A 64 -2.21 -5.39 -5.20
N GLU A 65 -1.09 -5.93 -4.73
CA GLU A 65 0.17 -5.20 -4.70
C GLU A 65 1.08 -5.52 -5.88
N CYS A 66 1.50 -4.48 -6.60
CA CYS A 66 2.56 -4.51 -7.60
C CYS A 66 3.91 -4.35 -6.90
N LYS A 67 4.71 -5.43 -6.85
CA LYS A 67 6.00 -5.49 -6.16
C LYS A 67 7.00 -6.32 -6.92
N ARG A 68 8.10 -5.71 -7.39
CA ARG A 68 9.16 -6.42 -8.10
C ARG A 68 10.04 -7.26 -7.19
N ARG A 69 10.40 -6.71 -6.02
CA ARG A 69 11.35 -7.28 -5.06
C ARG A 69 10.89 -7.06 -3.63
N SER A 70 11.36 -7.89 -2.71
CA SER A 70 11.23 -7.64 -1.27
C SER A 70 12.49 -8.07 -0.50
N PRO A 71 12.79 -7.47 0.66
CA PRO A 71 13.92 -7.88 1.50
C PRO A 71 13.85 -9.36 1.92
N ALA A 72 12.64 -9.89 2.14
CA ALA A 72 12.42 -11.25 2.62
C ALA A 72 12.59 -12.33 1.54
N ARG A 73 12.35 -12.02 0.24
CA ARG A 73 12.29 -13.02 -0.84
C ARG A 73 13.20 -12.69 -2.03
N GLY A 74 13.84 -11.54 -2.02
CA GLY A 74 14.61 -11.08 -3.19
C GLY A 74 13.71 -10.70 -4.35
N VAL A 75 14.13 -10.93 -5.58
CA VAL A 75 13.38 -10.62 -6.82
C VAL A 75 12.22 -11.61 -6.97
N LEU A 76 10.99 -11.07 -7.01
CA LEU A 76 9.74 -11.82 -7.22
C LEU A 76 9.40 -11.91 -8.71
N ALA A 77 9.57 -10.81 -9.47
CA ALA A 77 9.30 -10.75 -10.89
C ALA A 77 10.57 -10.33 -11.66
N ARG A 78 11.09 -11.20 -12.53
CA ARG A 78 12.24 -10.87 -13.40
C ARG A 78 11.85 -9.84 -14.46
N ILE A 79 10.69 -10.04 -15.09
CA ILE A 79 10.05 -9.07 -15.98
C ILE A 79 8.97 -8.40 -15.15
N TYR A 80 9.05 -7.08 -15.00
CA TYR A 80 8.14 -6.31 -14.15
C TYR A 80 7.53 -5.16 -14.93
N GLU A 81 6.29 -5.37 -15.34
CA GLU A 81 5.46 -4.42 -16.08
C GLU A 81 4.27 -4.02 -15.21
N PRO A 82 4.42 -3.05 -14.29
CA PRO A 82 3.41 -2.75 -13.28
C PRO A 82 2.06 -2.35 -13.87
N ALA A 83 2.05 -1.67 -15.01
CA ALA A 83 0.82 -1.33 -15.72
C ALA A 83 0.07 -2.57 -16.26
N ALA A 84 0.77 -3.56 -16.79
CA ALA A 84 0.18 -4.80 -17.26
C ALA A 84 -0.35 -5.66 -16.09
N ILE A 85 0.42 -5.74 -15.01
CA ILE A 85 0.04 -6.43 -13.76
C ILE A 85 -1.23 -5.80 -13.19
N ALA A 86 -1.28 -4.46 -13.08
CA ALA A 86 -2.42 -3.74 -12.54
C ALA A 86 -3.69 -3.94 -13.38
N ARG A 87 -3.59 -3.96 -14.72
CA ARG A 87 -4.72 -4.33 -15.60
C ARG A 87 -5.20 -5.77 -15.33
N GLY A 88 -4.28 -6.69 -15.07
CA GLY A 88 -4.63 -8.05 -14.63
C GLY A 88 -5.41 -8.06 -13.34
N TYR A 89 -4.97 -7.29 -12.34
CA TYR A 89 -5.66 -7.13 -11.07
C TYR A 89 -7.05 -6.50 -11.22
N GLU A 90 -7.18 -5.48 -12.06
CA GLU A 90 -8.47 -4.83 -12.33
C GLU A 90 -9.46 -5.82 -12.94
N ARG A 91 -9.06 -6.57 -13.99
CA ARG A 91 -9.90 -7.64 -14.60
C ARG A 91 -10.26 -8.73 -13.60
N ALA A 92 -9.36 -9.10 -12.71
CA ALA A 92 -9.60 -10.08 -11.65
C ALA A 92 -10.56 -9.58 -10.57
N GLY A 93 -10.80 -8.25 -10.50
CA GLY A 93 -11.71 -7.62 -9.56
C GLY A 93 -11.07 -7.24 -8.24
N ALA A 94 -9.83 -6.78 -8.25
CA ALA A 94 -9.21 -6.09 -7.12
C ALA A 94 -10.08 -4.92 -6.65
N ALA A 95 -10.06 -4.61 -5.37
CA ALA A 95 -10.71 -3.44 -4.80
C ALA A 95 -9.87 -2.17 -5.02
N ALA A 96 -8.55 -2.31 -4.94
CA ALA A 96 -7.56 -1.26 -5.17
C ALA A 96 -6.24 -1.90 -5.60
N VAL A 97 -5.31 -1.08 -6.08
CA VAL A 97 -3.94 -1.51 -6.39
C VAL A 97 -2.95 -0.77 -5.49
N SER A 98 -2.03 -1.51 -4.88
CA SER A 98 -0.89 -0.98 -4.16
C SER A 98 0.35 -1.02 -5.05
N VAL A 99 1.11 0.06 -5.11
CA VAL A 99 2.32 0.15 -5.95
C VAL A 99 3.52 0.52 -5.08
N LEU A 100 4.52 -0.39 -5.03
CA LEU A 100 5.79 -0.12 -4.36
C LEU A 100 6.56 0.96 -5.13
N THR A 101 6.94 2.03 -4.41
CA THR A 101 7.73 3.14 -4.99
C THR A 101 9.09 3.32 -4.34
N GLU A 102 9.41 2.56 -3.30
CA GLU A 102 10.72 2.59 -2.64
C GLU A 102 11.79 1.89 -3.50
N PRO A 103 12.88 2.59 -3.90
CA PRO A 103 13.80 2.07 -4.92
C PRO A 103 14.84 1.10 -4.38
N THR A 104 15.34 1.29 -3.17
CA THR A 104 16.53 0.60 -2.66
C THR A 104 16.28 -0.84 -2.27
N PHE A 105 15.18 -1.10 -1.56
CA PHE A 105 14.84 -2.39 -0.99
C PHE A 105 13.80 -3.15 -1.80
N PHE A 106 12.96 -2.43 -2.57
CA PHE A 106 11.82 -3.01 -3.28
C PHE A 106 11.91 -2.87 -4.81
N ASP A 107 12.98 -2.27 -5.34
CA ASP A 107 13.13 -1.95 -6.77
C ASP A 107 11.89 -1.16 -7.30
N GLY A 108 11.30 -0.33 -6.43
CA GLY A 108 10.17 0.52 -6.74
C GLY A 108 10.60 1.82 -7.43
N ALA A 109 9.63 2.51 -8.02
CA ALA A 109 9.84 3.84 -8.59
C ALA A 109 8.51 4.61 -8.61
N LEU A 110 8.56 5.94 -8.51
CA LEU A 110 7.35 6.77 -8.59
C LEU A 110 6.72 6.68 -9.99
N GLU A 111 7.53 6.46 -11.00
CA GLU A 111 7.12 6.22 -12.40
C GLU A 111 6.25 4.97 -12.55
N HIS A 112 6.44 3.96 -11.69
CA HIS A 112 5.58 2.77 -11.65
C HIS A 112 4.14 3.16 -11.27
N LEU A 113 3.98 4.05 -10.27
CA LEU A 113 2.67 4.55 -9.86
C LEU A 113 2.00 5.35 -10.98
N VAL A 114 2.75 6.23 -11.67
CA VAL A 114 2.26 6.99 -12.83
C VAL A 114 1.81 6.05 -13.95
N ALA A 115 2.62 5.03 -14.27
CA ALA A 115 2.29 4.04 -15.29
C ALA A 115 1.02 3.25 -14.95
N VAL A 116 0.86 2.86 -13.67
CA VAL A 116 -0.35 2.16 -13.19
C VAL A 116 -1.56 3.09 -13.26
N ARG A 117 -1.42 4.37 -12.85
CA ARG A 117 -2.54 5.34 -12.92
C ARG A 117 -3.10 5.51 -14.32
N THR A 118 -2.25 5.51 -15.34
CA THR A 118 -2.71 5.62 -16.73
C THR A 118 -3.32 4.33 -17.27
N ALA A 119 -3.07 3.19 -16.62
CA ALA A 119 -3.47 1.87 -17.09
C ALA A 119 -4.78 1.36 -16.51
N VAL A 120 -5.19 1.83 -15.31
CA VAL A 120 -6.36 1.33 -14.58
C VAL A 120 -7.19 2.45 -13.98
N SER A 121 -8.48 2.17 -13.76
CA SER A 121 -9.40 3.08 -13.09
C SER A 121 -9.49 2.84 -11.58
N LEU A 122 -8.94 1.74 -11.07
CA LEU A 122 -8.97 1.39 -9.64
C LEU A 122 -8.31 2.46 -8.76
N PRO A 123 -8.75 2.61 -7.51
CA PRO A 123 -8.03 3.42 -6.54
C PRO A 123 -6.62 2.90 -6.32
N LEU A 124 -5.64 3.82 -6.17
CA LEU A 124 -4.23 3.50 -6.04
C LEU A 124 -3.66 3.90 -4.69
N LEU A 125 -2.94 2.97 -4.06
CA LEU A 125 -2.14 3.21 -2.86
C LEU A 125 -0.67 3.36 -3.25
N ARG A 126 -0.03 4.49 -2.89
CA ARG A 126 1.43 4.57 -2.87
C ARG A 126 1.95 3.80 -1.66
N LYS A 127 2.60 2.67 -1.90
CA LYS A 127 3.26 1.85 -0.87
C LYS A 127 4.73 2.23 -0.79
N ASP A 128 5.06 3.04 0.22
CA ASP A 128 6.39 3.61 0.43
C ASP A 128 6.59 3.88 1.93
N PHE A 129 7.79 4.22 2.35
CA PHE A 129 8.09 4.70 3.69
C PHE A 129 7.98 6.22 3.74
N VAL A 130 6.79 6.72 4.07
CA VAL A 130 6.50 8.16 4.11
C VAL A 130 6.95 8.73 5.45
N LEU A 131 7.94 9.64 5.39
CA LEU A 131 8.55 10.31 6.54
C LEU A 131 8.33 11.82 6.54
N ASP A 132 7.85 12.36 5.41
CA ASP A 132 7.75 13.80 5.20
C ASP A 132 6.59 14.15 4.26
N GLN A 133 5.99 15.32 4.47
CA GLN A 133 4.90 15.82 3.62
C GLN A 133 5.25 15.93 2.14
N TYR A 134 6.52 16.16 1.79
CA TYR A 134 6.99 16.18 0.41
C TYR A 134 6.59 14.91 -0.34
N GLN A 135 6.72 13.73 0.31
CA GLN A 135 6.34 12.45 -0.28
C GLN A 135 4.82 12.31 -0.47
N ILE A 136 4.01 13.00 0.34
CA ILE A 136 2.55 13.04 0.19
C ILE A 136 2.18 13.87 -1.03
N TYR A 137 2.81 15.03 -1.23
CA TYR A 137 2.64 15.81 -2.45
C TYR A 137 3.10 15.06 -3.71
N GLU A 138 4.24 14.34 -3.64
CA GLU A 138 4.68 13.45 -4.73
C GLU A 138 3.63 12.37 -5.04
N ALA A 139 3.05 11.73 -4.02
CA ALA A 139 2.01 10.72 -4.19
C ALA A 139 0.79 11.28 -4.93
N CYS A 140 0.30 12.42 -4.48
CA CYS A 140 -0.81 13.13 -5.12
C CYS A 140 -0.48 13.45 -6.59
N ALA A 141 0.67 14.08 -6.85
CA ALA A 141 1.10 14.44 -8.19
C ALA A 141 1.24 13.24 -9.13
N ALA A 142 1.71 12.09 -8.60
CA ALA A 142 1.86 10.84 -9.34
C ALA A 142 0.54 10.07 -9.55
N GLY A 143 -0.57 10.51 -8.94
CA GLY A 143 -1.90 9.95 -9.14
C GLY A 143 -2.32 8.87 -8.16
N ALA A 144 -1.76 8.86 -6.95
CA ALA A 144 -2.28 8.07 -5.84
C ALA A 144 -3.65 8.60 -5.38
N ASP A 145 -4.46 7.72 -4.82
CA ASP A 145 -5.68 8.03 -4.07
C ASP A 145 -5.48 7.79 -2.57
N ALA A 146 -4.41 7.09 -2.21
CA ALA A 146 -4.04 6.81 -0.84
C ALA A 146 -2.52 6.74 -0.66
N VAL A 147 -2.06 6.99 0.56
CA VAL A 147 -0.67 6.81 1.00
C VAL A 147 -0.58 5.89 2.20
N LEU A 148 0.55 5.20 2.33
CA LEU A 148 0.88 4.41 3.52
C LEU A 148 1.59 5.28 4.55
N LEU A 149 1.14 5.22 5.81
CA LEU A 149 1.83 5.77 6.98
C LEU A 149 2.14 4.63 7.95
N ILE A 150 3.40 4.42 8.29
CA ILE A 150 3.83 3.32 9.17
C ILE A 150 4.02 3.87 10.59
N ALA A 151 3.14 3.50 11.51
CA ALA A 151 3.16 4.00 12.89
C ALA A 151 4.47 3.67 13.61
N ALA A 152 5.10 2.54 13.33
CA ALA A 152 6.40 2.17 13.90
C ALA A 152 7.54 3.13 13.52
N MET A 153 7.42 3.89 12.43
CA MET A 153 8.46 4.80 11.90
C MET A 153 8.22 6.27 12.22
N LEU A 154 7.07 6.62 12.78
CA LEU A 154 6.64 7.98 13.06
C LEU A 154 6.38 8.15 14.55
N ASP A 155 6.69 9.32 15.09
CA ASP A 155 6.14 9.69 16.39
C ASP A 155 4.67 10.14 16.22
N ASP A 156 3.95 10.27 17.32
CA ASP A 156 2.51 10.54 17.32
C ASP A 156 2.17 11.92 16.70
N GLU A 157 3.09 12.90 16.80
CA GLU A 157 2.93 14.22 16.20
C GLU A 157 3.10 14.15 14.68
N ALA A 158 4.16 13.46 14.21
CA ALA A 158 4.43 13.26 12.79
C ALA A 158 3.31 12.45 12.13
N LEU A 159 2.82 11.38 12.78
CA LEU A 159 1.71 10.56 12.26
C LEU A 159 0.46 11.42 12.06
N ARG A 160 0.05 12.19 13.07
CA ARG A 160 -1.09 13.12 12.98
C ARG A 160 -0.89 14.20 11.91
N HIS A 161 0.32 14.76 11.82
CA HIS A 161 0.63 15.78 10.83
C HIS A 161 0.51 15.24 9.40
N LEU A 162 1.12 14.09 9.13
CA LEU A 162 1.12 13.47 7.80
C LEU A 162 -0.28 12.97 7.40
N ALA A 163 -1.05 12.42 8.35
CA ALA A 163 -2.43 12.01 8.09
C ALA A 163 -3.30 13.22 7.66
N ARG A 164 -3.22 14.34 8.39
CA ARG A 164 -3.92 15.58 8.02
C ARG A 164 -3.44 16.17 6.69
N CYS A 165 -2.14 16.08 6.41
CA CYS A 165 -1.59 16.51 5.12
C CYS A 165 -2.20 15.70 3.95
N ALA A 166 -2.29 14.38 4.10
CA ALA A 166 -2.92 13.50 3.12
C ALA A 166 -4.41 13.85 2.93
N GLU A 167 -5.16 13.98 4.03
CA GLU A 167 -6.57 14.35 4.00
C GLU A 167 -6.81 15.71 3.32
N GLY A 168 -5.97 16.70 3.65
CA GLY A 168 -6.05 18.05 3.05
C GLY A 168 -5.83 18.06 1.54
N LEU A 169 -5.15 17.06 0.98
CA LEU A 169 -4.99 16.85 -0.46
C LEU A 169 -6.06 15.92 -1.06
N GLY A 170 -7.00 15.40 -0.26
CA GLY A 170 -8.02 14.45 -0.70
C GLY A 170 -7.54 13.00 -0.81
N LEU A 171 -6.33 12.69 -0.32
CA LEU A 171 -5.81 11.33 -0.22
C LEU A 171 -6.34 10.63 1.04
N ALA A 172 -6.58 9.33 0.96
CA ALA A 172 -6.73 8.49 2.15
C ALA A 172 -5.35 8.17 2.77
N ALA A 173 -5.32 7.99 4.10
CA ALA A 173 -4.16 7.45 4.79
C ALA A 173 -4.46 6.01 5.26
N LEU A 174 -3.72 5.03 4.74
CA LEU A 174 -3.67 3.69 5.32
C LEU A 174 -2.57 3.69 6.39
N VAL A 175 -2.97 3.62 7.67
CA VAL A 175 -2.02 3.60 8.79
C VAL A 175 -1.67 2.16 9.15
N GLU A 176 -0.43 1.76 8.90
CA GLU A 176 0.09 0.42 9.19
C GLU A 176 0.54 0.31 10.64
N VAL A 177 0.09 -0.74 11.33
CA VAL A 177 0.38 -1.02 12.74
C VAL A 177 0.78 -2.48 12.96
N HIS A 178 1.62 -2.74 14.02
CA HIS A 178 2.11 -4.06 14.39
C HIS A 178 1.85 -4.38 15.87
N SER A 179 1.37 -3.42 16.65
CA SER A 179 1.17 -3.55 18.10
C SER A 179 -0.04 -2.75 18.57
N LYS A 180 -0.54 -3.11 19.76
CA LYS A 180 -1.64 -2.36 20.40
C LYS A 180 -1.30 -0.89 20.58
N ARG A 181 -0.08 -0.57 21.01
CA ARG A 181 0.37 0.82 21.15
C ARG A 181 0.29 1.60 19.83
N GLU A 182 0.69 0.95 18.73
CA GLU A 182 0.62 1.59 17.40
C GLU A 182 -0.83 1.72 16.92
N LEU A 183 -1.69 0.76 17.26
CA LEU A 183 -3.13 0.84 16.99
C LEU A 183 -3.76 2.01 17.73
N ASP A 184 -3.41 2.21 19.01
CA ASP A 184 -3.88 3.36 19.80
C ASP A 184 -3.39 4.69 19.20
N ALA A 185 -2.12 4.77 18.81
CA ALA A 185 -1.58 5.95 18.15
C ALA A 185 -2.26 6.24 16.81
N ALA A 186 -2.61 5.21 16.04
CA ALA A 186 -3.38 5.35 14.81
C ALA A 186 -4.80 5.89 15.07
N ALA A 187 -5.48 5.36 16.11
CA ALA A 187 -6.79 5.84 16.54
C ALA A 187 -6.75 7.31 17.00
N ASP A 188 -5.76 7.67 17.80
CA ASP A 188 -5.53 9.05 18.29
C ASP A 188 -5.17 10.03 17.16
N ALA A 189 -4.60 9.52 16.06
CA ALA A 189 -4.37 10.29 14.85
C ALA A 189 -5.62 10.45 13.98
N GLY A 190 -6.73 9.80 14.33
CA GLY A 190 -7.99 9.83 13.58
C GLY A 190 -8.00 8.92 12.35
N ALA A 191 -7.17 7.88 12.32
CA ALA A 191 -7.11 6.96 11.18
C ALA A 191 -8.43 6.20 11.01
N ASP A 192 -9.02 6.30 9.83
CA ASP A 192 -10.24 5.59 9.43
C ASP A 192 -9.98 4.35 8.57
N ILE A 193 -8.72 4.12 8.18
CA ILE A 193 -8.24 2.91 7.51
C ILE A 193 -6.96 2.45 8.22
N ILE A 194 -6.99 1.29 8.84
CA ILE A 194 -5.88 0.76 9.65
C ILE A 194 -5.46 -0.60 9.12
N GLY A 195 -4.18 -0.68 8.72
CA GLY A 195 -3.54 -1.90 8.26
C GLY A 195 -2.83 -2.62 9.40
N VAL A 196 -3.21 -3.86 9.69
CA VAL A 196 -2.45 -4.70 10.62
C VAL A 196 -1.49 -5.56 9.83
N ASN A 197 -0.20 -5.25 9.94
CA ASN A 197 0.83 -6.00 9.24
C ASN A 197 1.34 -7.14 10.13
N SER A 198 1.04 -8.38 9.72
CA SER A 198 1.49 -9.60 10.40
C SER A 198 2.98 -9.90 10.22
N ARG A 199 3.70 -9.13 9.40
CA ARG A 199 5.15 -9.24 9.22
C ARG A 199 5.88 -8.28 10.16
N ASP A 200 6.67 -8.81 11.08
CA ASP A 200 7.61 -8.02 11.88
C ASP A 200 8.69 -7.41 10.94
N LEU A 201 8.75 -6.09 10.87
CA LEU A 201 9.66 -5.38 9.98
C LEU A 201 11.14 -5.45 10.43
N ARG A 202 11.42 -5.97 11.63
CA ARG A 202 12.78 -6.17 12.15
C ARG A 202 13.32 -7.54 11.83
N THR A 203 12.48 -8.57 11.97
CA THR A 203 12.87 -9.98 11.81
C THR A 203 12.43 -10.59 10.48
N LEU A 204 11.51 -9.91 9.77
CA LEU A 204 10.79 -10.37 8.57
C LEU A 204 9.91 -11.61 8.80
N ALA A 205 9.79 -12.08 10.04
CA ALA A 205 8.89 -13.17 10.40
C ALA A 205 7.42 -12.76 10.22
N VAL A 206 6.59 -13.72 9.81
CA VAL A 206 5.15 -13.52 9.62
C VAL A 206 4.38 -14.32 10.64
N ASP A 207 3.49 -13.64 11.39
CA ASP A 207 2.61 -14.26 12.37
C ASP A 207 1.19 -13.68 12.28
N LEU A 208 0.28 -14.42 11.66
CA LEU A 208 -1.13 -14.00 11.51
C LEU A 208 -1.89 -13.86 12.84
N ARG A 209 -1.35 -14.38 13.95
CA ARG A 209 -1.95 -14.18 15.29
C ARG A 209 -1.95 -12.71 15.72
N VAL A 210 -1.05 -11.90 15.16
CA VAL A 210 -1.05 -10.44 15.38
C VAL A 210 -2.35 -9.83 14.86
N CYS A 211 -2.84 -10.29 13.70
CA CYS A 211 -4.13 -9.85 13.18
C CYS A 211 -5.29 -10.23 14.12
N ASP A 212 -5.28 -11.46 14.63
CA ASP A 212 -6.34 -11.92 15.55
C ASP A 212 -6.35 -11.11 16.85
N ALA A 213 -5.17 -10.76 17.38
CA ALA A 213 -5.04 -10.02 18.63
C ALA A 213 -5.47 -8.54 18.50
N LEU A 214 -5.14 -7.87 17.38
CA LEU A 214 -5.37 -6.43 17.26
C LEU A 214 -6.78 -6.06 16.79
N VAL A 215 -7.44 -6.92 16.03
CA VAL A 215 -8.76 -6.61 15.47
C VAL A 215 -9.85 -6.47 16.55
N ALA A 216 -9.68 -7.12 17.69
CA ALA A 216 -10.60 -7.01 18.83
C ALA A 216 -10.66 -5.60 19.42
N ASP A 217 -9.56 -4.85 19.29
CA ASP A 217 -9.40 -3.47 19.78
C ASP A 217 -9.59 -2.42 18.66
N ALA A 218 -10.16 -2.81 17.51
CA ALA A 218 -10.35 -1.93 16.38
C ALA A 218 -11.20 -0.70 16.75
N PRO A 219 -10.80 0.52 16.38
CA PRO A 219 -11.59 1.71 16.64
C PRO A 219 -12.96 1.62 15.92
N PRO A 220 -14.05 2.09 16.54
CA PRO A 220 -15.37 2.08 15.92
C PRO A 220 -15.37 2.80 14.57
N GLY A 221 -15.88 2.15 13.52
CA GLY A 221 -15.99 2.72 12.18
C GLY A 221 -14.72 2.66 11.33
N ALA A 222 -13.59 2.24 11.89
CA ALA A 222 -12.36 2.05 11.12
C ALA A 222 -12.48 0.85 10.16
N VAL A 223 -11.92 0.99 8.98
CA VAL A 223 -11.77 -0.09 7.99
C VAL A 223 -10.48 -0.83 8.31
N MET A 224 -10.59 -2.03 8.88
CA MET A 224 -9.45 -2.88 9.20
C MET A 224 -8.96 -3.63 7.96
N VAL A 225 -7.66 -3.51 7.66
CA VAL A 225 -6.97 -4.17 6.55
C VAL A 225 -5.95 -5.16 7.09
N ALA A 226 -6.03 -6.43 6.71
CA ALA A 226 -4.99 -7.41 7.06
C ALA A 226 -3.88 -7.41 6.00
N GLU A 227 -2.63 -7.34 6.47
CA GLU A 227 -1.46 -7.29 5.59
C GLU A 227 -0.48 -8.42 5.87
N SER A 228 0.17 -8.92 4.85
CA SER A 228 1.14 -10.03 4.88
C SER A 228 0.56 -11.39 5.28
N GLY A 229 1.22 -12.47 4.89
CA GLY A 229 0.91 -13.83 5.33
C GLY A 229 -0.34 -14.49 4.72
N ILE A 230 -1.14 -13.78 3.96
CA ILE A 230 -2.38 -14.28 3.34
C ILE A 230 -2.02 -15.09 2.10
N ARG A 231 -2.37 -16.40 2.08
CA ARG A 231 -1.97 -17.34 1.03
C ARG A 231 -3.15 -18.01 0.33
N SER A 232 -4.30 -18.08 0.99
CA SER A 232 -5.46 -18.82 0.53
C SER A 232 -6.76 -18.05 0.71
N ARG A 233 -7.81 -18.50 0.03
CA ARG A 233 -9.18 -18.02 0.26
C ARG A 233 -9.62 -18.28 1.71
N GLY A 234 -9.21 -19.39 2.30
CA GLY A 234 -9.51 -19.70 3.69
C GLY A 234 -8.93 -18.69 4.69
N ASP A 235 -7.74 -18.13 4.40
CA ASP A 235 -7.16 -17.06 5.23
C ASP A 235 -8.01 -15.79 5.15
N ILE A 236 -8.44 -15.41 3.95
CA ILE A 236 -9.32 -14.25 3.72
C ILE A 236 -10.64 -14.44 4.50
N ASP A 237 -11.28 -15.60 4.34
CA ASP A 237 -12.57 -15.89 5.00
C ASP A 237 -12.43 -15.93 6.53
N ARG A 238 -11.31 -16.40 7.05
CA ARG A 238 -11.00 -16.40 8.49
C ARG A 238 -10.82 -14.97 9.00
N LEU A 239 -10.01 -14.17 8.34
CA LEU A 239 -9.75 -12.78 8.71
C LEU A 239 -11.01 -11.91 8.58
N ALA A 240 -11.83 -12.13 7.56
CA ALA A 240 -13.11 -11.45 7.41
C ALA A 240 -14.07 -11.76 8.58
N ARG A 241 -14.13 -13.02 9.03
CA ARG A 241 -14.90 -13.40 10.24
C ARG A 241 -14.35 -12.79 11.51
N ALA A 242 -13.06 -12.54 11.59
CA ALA A 242 -12.43 -11.85 12.71
C ALA A 242 -12.73 -10.33 12.74
N GLY A 243 -13.19 -9.73 11.61
CA GLY A 243 -13.55 -8.31 11.54
C GLY A 243 -12.80 -7.49 10.49
N TYR A 244 -11.86 -8.10 9.75
CA TYR A 244 -11.17 -7.42 8.66
C TYR A 244 -12.09 -7.21 7.46
N ARG A 245 -12.06 -6.00 6.89
CA ARG A 245 -12.87 -5.63 5.71
C ARG A 245 -12.10 -5.74 4.41
N ALA A 246 -10.77 -5.64 4.46
CA ALA A 246 -9.92 -5.71 3.28
C ALA A 246 -8.60 -6.45 3.58
N HIS A 247 -7.88 -6.82 2.51
CA HIS A 247 -6.68 -7.65 2.57
C HIS A 247 -5.64 -7.11 1.59
N LEU A 248 -4.45 -6.74 2.06
CA LEU A 248 -3.34 -6.34 1.20
C LEU A 248 -2.48 -7.56 0.87
N ILE A 249 -2.41 -7.92 -0.41
CA ILE A 249 -1.78 -9.15 -0.88
C ILE A 249 -0.82 -8.83 -2.04
N GLY A 250 0.47 -9.13 -1.85
CA GLY A 250 1.50 -8.91 -2.88
C GLY A 250 2.31 -10.16 -3.16
N GLU A 251 3.08 -10.64 -2.18
CA GLU A 251 4.04 -11.73 -2.36
C GLU A 251 3.41 -13.00 -2.98
N ARG A 252 2.21 -13.37 -2.53
CA ARG A 252 1.48 -14.54 -3.06
C ARG A 252 1.10 -14.37 -4.54
N LEU A 253 0.71 -13.17 -4.94
CA LEU A 253 0.31 -12.88 -6.31
C LEU A 253 1.53 -12.76 -7.23
N MET A 254 2.55 -12.01 -6.80
CA MET A 254 3.75 -11.75 -7.59
C MET A 254 4.68 -12.96 -7.73
N ALA A 255 4.48 -14.01 -6.96
CA ALA A 255 5.21 -15.27 -7.09
C ALA A 255 4.69 -16.15 -8.25
N GLU A 256 3.52 -15.84 -8.80
CA GLU A 256 2.93 -16.59 -9.92
C GLU A 256 3.29 -15.96 -11.28
N PRO A 257 3.35 -16.75 -12.34
CA PRO A 257 3.63 -16.24 -13.67
C PRO A 257 2.61 -15.20 -14.16
N ASP A 258 1.34 -15.35 -13.78
CA ASP A 258 0.25 -14.40 -14.04
C ASP A 258 -0.38 -13.95 -12.70
N PRO A 259 0.04 -12.79 -12.17
CA PRO A 259 -0.51 -12.26 -10.93
C PRO A 259 -2.02 -11.98 -10.99
N GLY A 260 -2.55 -11.63 -12.16
CA GLY A 260 -3.98 -11.39 -12.36
C GLY A 260 -4.79 -12.68 -12.25
N ALA A 261 -4.35 -13.75 -12.89
CA ALA A 261 -4.96 -15.08 -12.77
C ALA A 261 -4.85 -15.61 -11.34
N ALA A 262 -3.73 -15.36 -10.66
CA ALA A 262 -3.55 -15.73 -9.25
C ALA A 262 -4.57 -15.03 -8.34
N LEU A 263 -4.83 -13.75 -8.57
CA LEU A 263 -5.87 -13.01 -7.83
C LEU A 263 -7.27 -13.54 -8.14
N ALA A 264 -7.59 -13.81 -9.42
CA ALA A 264 -8.89 -14.36 -9.80
C ALA A 264 -9.14 -15.70 -9.09
N ALA A 265 -8.16 -16.60 -9.09
CA ALA A 265 -8.23 -17.87 -8.38
C ALA A 265 -8.41 -17.69 -6.87
N LEU A 266 -7.69 -16.75 -6.25
CA LEU A 266 -7.81 -16.43 -4.82
C LEU A 266 -9.22 -15.90 -4.46
N LEU A 267 -9.83 -15.16 -5.39
CA LEU A 267 -11.20 -14.63 -5.24
C LEU A 267 -12.29 -15.66 -5.61
N GLY A 268 -11.91 -16.86 -6.08
CA GLY A 268 -12.86 -17.89 -6.54
C GLY A 268 -13.55 -17.51 -7.86
N ARG A 269 -12.89 -16.70 -8.70
CA ARG A 269 -13.37 -16.27 -10.03
C ARG A 269 -12.67 -17.06 -11.12
N ALA A 270 -13.37 -17.33 -12.22
CA ALA A 270 -12.71 -17.85 -13.43
C ALA A 270 -11.70 -16.81 -13.95
N PRO A 271 -10.49 -17.22 -14.41
CA PRO A 271 -9.58 -16.31 -15.05
C PRO A 271 -10.26 -15.69 -16.28
N ALA A 272 -10.15 -14.36 -16.42
CA ALA A 272 -10.65 -13.69 -17.61
C ALA A 272 -9.93 -14.29 -18.83
N ALA A 273 -10.70 -14.73 -19.82
CA ALA A 273 -10.14 -15.23 -21.06
C ALA A 273 -9.16 -14.19 -21.64
N ALA A 274 -7.95 -14.61 -22.00
CA ALA A 274 -7.05 -13.76 -22.73
C ALA A 274 -7.78 -13.30 -23.99
N SER A 275 -7.99 -11.99 -24.14
CA SER A 275 -8.53 -11.43 -25.38
C SER A 275 -7.54 -11.80 -26.49
N GLY A 276 -7.88 -12.82 -27.28
CA GLY A 276 -7.11 -13.24 -28.46
C GLY A 276 -6.94 -12.03 -29.36
N GLY A 277 -5.69 -11.73 -29.71
CA GLY A 277 -5.42 -10.77 -30.77
C GLY A 277 -6.15 -11.17 -32.04
N PRO A 278 -6.51 -10.22 -32.91
CA PRO A 278 -7.15 -10.55 -34.17
C PRO A 278 -6.20 -11.46 -34.98
N GLY A 279 -6.68 -12.68 -35.25
CA GLY A 279 -6.01 -13.59 -36.16
C GLY A 279 -5.83 -12.88 -37.49
N GLY A 280 -4.58 -12.73 -37.88
CA GLY A 280 -4.28 -12.39 -39.27
C GLY A 280 -4.69 -13.56 -40.13
N GLU A 281 -5.77 -13.40 -40.86
CA GLU A 281 -6.01 -14.19 -42.07
C GLU A 281 -5.31 -13.52 -43.23
N CYS A 282 -4.55 -14.34 -43.99
CA CYS A 282 -3.83 -14.00 -45.22
C CYS A 282 -4.70 -13.39 -46.29
#